data_caa1c3c2eab70413ba498d8bf2db7192
#
_entry.id   caa1c3c2eab70413ba498d8bf2db7192
#
_cell.length_a   1.000
_cell.length_b   1.000
_cell.length_c   1.000
_cell.angle_alpha   90.00
_cell.angle_beta   90.00
_cell.angle_gamma   90.00
#
_symmetry.space_group_name_H-M   'P 1'
#
loop_
_entity.id
_entity.type
_entity.pdbx_description
1 polymer ?
#
loop_
_entity_poly.entity_id
_entity_poly.type
_entity_poly.pdbx_seq_one_letter_code
_entity_poly.pdbx_strand_id
1 'polypeptide(L)'
;GVHYNLSFPDALFEQLQQHETDEQLKTFSLQDYRSHRYFGLIRNFIRLTPLVMFLVGASPSVCQCFMTGRDHHLLPLLRGTLFLPYATALRMGRFGYQNSAQKQLGIHYNHLKGYLDGLQKAVHTPYAAFTRLGLNDAQGEATQINDHVLQIENEYYSLVRPKQVPQAGETPSEALAKRGVAYVELRAVDVNPYSPIGIDHTTAGFLESLALYCLLKDSPELLDDEQDLIERNQAEVVNRGRAPNAAIMENGEKI
;
A
#
# COMPACT_ATOMS: atom_id res chain seq x y z
N GLY A 1 -6.46 7.58 7.61
CA GLY A 1 -6.97 6.29 7.20
C GLY A 1 -6.95 5.26 8.31
N VAL A 2 -7.60 4.14 8.09
CA VAL A 2 -7.55 2.98 8.98
C VAL A 2 -6.39 2.09 8.54
N HIS A 3 -5.59 1.61 9.50
CA HIS A 3 -4.64 0.52 9.30
C HIS A 3 -5.31 -0.77 9.81
N TYR A 4 -5.62 -1.67 8.91
CA TYR A 4 -6.27 -2.93 9.23
C TYR A 4 -5.26 -4.07 9.17
N ASN A 5 -4.89 -4.61 10.32
CA ASN A 5 -3.94 -5.72 10.43
C ASN A 5 -4.70 -7.04 10.43
N LEU A 6 -4.27 -7.98 9.59
CA LEU A 6 -4.91 -9.27 9.42
C LEU A 6 -3.89 -10.39 9.31
N SER A 7 -4.10 -11.47 10.04
CA SER A 7 -3.33 -12.71 9.94
C SER A 7 -4.25 -13.92 9.82
N PHE A 8 -3.71 -15.00 9.27
CA PHE A 8 -4.36 -16.30 9.23
C PHE A 8 -3.61 -17.30 10.11
N PRO A 9 -4.29 -18.30 10.69
CA PRO A 9 -3.65 -19.30 11.55
C PRO A 9 -2.71 -20.19 10.75
N ASP A 10 -1.63 -20.67 11.37
CA ASP A 10 -0.65 -21.56 10.74
C ASP A 10 -1.30 -22.83 10.21
N ALA A 11 -2.31 -23.37 10.89
CA ALA A 11 -3.08 -24.53 10.43
C ALA A 11 -3.70 -24.35 9.02
N LEU A 12 -4.07 -23.13 8.63
CA LEU A 12 -4.54 -22.87 7.27
C LEU A 12 -3.40 -23.04 6.25
N PHE A 13 -2.21 -22.51 6.55
CA PHE A 13 -1.05 -22.64 5.67
C PHE A 13 -0.55 -24.08 5.58
N GLU A 14 -0.58 -24.84 6.68
CA GLU A 14 -0.29 -26.28 6.70
C GLU A 14 -1.24 -27.05 5.77
N GLN A 15 -2.55 -26.78 5.87
CA GLN A 15 -3.53 -27.39 4.98
C GLN A 15 -3.32 -27.01 3.51
N LEU A 16 -3.06 -25.74 3.22
CA LEU A 16 -2.80 -25.28 1.86
C LEU A 16 -1.54 -25.96 1.29
N GLN A 17 -0.47 -26.09 2.09
CA GLN A 17 0.77 -26.73 1.67
C GLN A 17 0.60 -28.24 1.42
N GLN A 18 -0.23 -28.91 2.21
CA GLN A 18 -0.56 -30.34 2.00
C GLN A 18 -1.28 -30.59 0.66
N HIS A 19 -2.05 -29.60 0.18
CA HIS A 19 -2.79 -29.68 -1.08
C HIS A 19 -2.09 -28.91 -2.23
N GLU A 20 -0.88 -28.41 -1.97
CA GLU A 20 -0.10 -27.69 -2.99
C GLU A 20 0.22 -28.62 -4.17
N THR A 21 0.15 -28.08 -5.38
CA THR A 21 0.46 -28.82 -6.62
C THR A 21 1.86 -28.54 -7.14
N ASP A 22 2.44 -27.42 -6.76
CA ASP A 22 3.82 -27.08 -7.09
C ASP A 22 4.80 -27.84 -6.18
N GLU A 23 5.56 -28.74 -6.78
CA GLU A 23 6.52 -29.58 -6.07
C GLU A 23 7.61 -28.78 -5.35
N GLN A 24 8.00 -27.62 -5.87
CA GLN A 24 8.97 -26.75 -5.21
C GLN A 24 8.39 -26.14 -3.94
N LEU A 25 7.15 -25.64 -3.98
CA LEU A 25 6.48 -25.03 -2.83
C LEU A 25 6.20 -26.05 -1.71
N LYS A 26 5.99 -27.33 -2.05
CA LYS A 26 5.87 -28.40 -1.05
C LYS A 26 7.12 -28.56 -0.18
N THR A 27 8.30 -28.24 -0.73
CA THR A 27 9.58 -28.38 0.00
C THR A 27 9.91 -27.19 0.89
N PHE A 28 9.16 -26.13 0.82
CA PHE A 28 9.40 -24.94 1.65
C PHE A 28 9.19 -25.24 3.13
N SER A 29 9.94 -24.56 4.01
CA SER A 29 9.54 -24.47 5.41
C SER A 29 8.15 -23.82 5.51
N LEU A 30 7.40 -24.12 6.58
CA LEU A 30 6.08 -23.47 6.79
C LEU A 30 6.21 -21.94 6.81
N GLN A 31 7.29 -21.40 7.37
CA GLN A 31 7.58 -19.96 7.37
C GLN A 31 7.72 -19.40 5.96
N ASP A 32 8.49 -20.08 5.09
CA ASP A 32 8.72 -19.62 3.72
C ASP A 32 7.45 -19.78 2.87
N TYR A 33 6.73 -20.90 3.04
CA TYR A 33 5.45 -21.13 2.37
C TYR A 33 4.42 -20.08 2.78
N ARG A 34 4.28 -19.79 4.07
CA ARG A 34 3.41 -18.73 4.59
C ARG A 34 3.78 -17.36 4.00
N SER A 35 5.06 -17.02 3.96
CA SER A 35 5.55 -15.79 3.37
C SER A 35 5.23 -15.71 1.87
N HIS A 36 5.44 -16.79 1.12
CA HIS A 36 5.08 -16.90 -0.29
C HIS A 36 3.57 -16.63 -0.50
N ARG A 37 2.70 -17.27 0.30
CA ARG A 37 1.23 -17.10 0.22
C ARG A 37 0.81 -15.67 0.58
N TYR A 38 1.41 -15.05 1.58
CA TYR A 38 1.14 -13.64 1.90
C TYR A 38 1.59 -12.70 0.79
N PHE A 39 2.69 -12.95 0.10
CA PHE A 39 3.06 -12.16 -1.08
C PHE A 39 2.07 -12.35 -2.23
N GLY A 40 1.52 -13.55 -2.40
CA GLY A 40 0.39 -13.81 -3.30
C GLY A 40 -0.83 -12.98 -2.95
N LEU A 41 -1.23 -12.99 -1.67
CA LEU A 41 -2.33 -12.15 -1.15
C LEU A 41 -2.08 -10.67 -1.46
N ILE A 42 -0.87 -10.17 -1.19
CA ILE A 42 -0.52 -8.76 -1.42
C ILE A 42 -0.68 -8.38 -2.89
N ARG A 43 -0.17 -9.18 -3.84
CA ARG A 43 -0.31 -8.92 -5.28
C ARG A 43 -1.79 -8.90 -5.69
N ASN A 44 -2.57 -9.87 -5.26
CA ASN A 44 -4.00 -9.94 -5.56
C ASN A 44 -4.77 -8.77 -4.94
N PHE A 45 -4.42 -8.36 -3.71
CA PHE A 45 -5.00 -7.18 -3.08
C PHE A 45 -4.66 -5.90 -3.84
N ILE A 46 -3.40 -5.75 -4.32
CA ILE A 46 -2.97 -4.60 -5.15
C ILE A 46 -3.83 -4.52 -6.41
N ARG A 47 -4.08 -5.64 -7.10
CA ARG A 47 -4.97 -5.72 -8.28
C ARG A 47 -6.39 -5.25 -7.98
N LEU A 48 -6.88 -5.50 -6.76
CA LEU A 48 -8.23 -5.16 -6.33
C LEU A 48 -8.34 -3.82 -5.59
N THR A 49 -7.23 -3.07 -5.46
CA THR A 49 -7.28 -1.76 -4.78
C THR A 49 -8.22 -0.74 -5.43
N PRO A 50 -8.44 -0.69 -6.76
CA PRO A 50 -9.49 0.17 -7.35
C PRO A 50 -10.88 -0.15 -6.79
N LEU A 51 -11.22 -1.43 -6.64
CA LEU A 51 -12.49 -1.87 -6.03
C LEU A 51 -12.57 -1.45 -4.56
N VAL A 52 -11.50 -1.66 -3.78
CA VAL A 52 -11.45 -1.25 -2.38
C VAL A 52 -11.65 0.26 -2.25
N MET A 53 -10.93 1.07 -3.04
CA MET A 53 -11.07 2.53 -3.03
C MET A 53 -12.47 3.00 -3.46
N PHE A 54 -13.12 2.28 -4.37
CA PHE A 54 -14.49 2.56 -4.76
C PHE A 54 -15.48 2.29 -3.63
N LEU A 55 -15.35 1.16 -2.93
CA LEU A 55 -16.28 0.72 -1.91
C LEU A 55 -16.11 1.45 -0.57
N VAL A 56 -14.86 1.62 -0.12
CA VAL A 56 -14.57 2.14 1.23
C VAL A 56 -13.90 3.52 1.22
N GLY A 57 -13.79 4.16 0.06
CA GLY A 57 -13.29 5.52 -0.05
C GLY A 57 -14.27 6.53 0.54
N ALA A 58 -13.81 7.37 1.48
CA ALA A 58 -14.58 8.37 2.21
C ALA A 58 -13.83 9.69 2.38
N SER A 59 -12.86 9.99 1.49
CA SER A 59 -12.07 11.23 1.52
C SER A 59 -12.14 12.01 0.19
N PRO A 60 -13.34 12.49 -0.24
CA PRO A 60 -13.51 13.26 -1.47
C PRO A 60 -13.04 14.73 -1.32
N SER A 61 -12.61 15.13 -0.14
CA SER A 61 -12.19 16.50 0.20
C SER A 61 -10.93 16.52 1.04
N VAL A 62 -10.24 17.67 1.00
CA VAL A 62 -9.01 17.95 1.75
C VAL A 62 -9.03 19.36 2.34
N CYS A 63 -8.28 19.59 3.42
CA CYS A 63 -8.05 20.95 3.92
C CYS A 63 -7.26 21.77 2.89
N GLN A 64 -7.66 23.02 2.67
CA GLN A 64 -6.93 23.95 1.81
C GLN A 64 -5.48 24.14 2.28
N CYS A 65 -5.22 24.12 3.60
CA CYS A 65 -3.88 24.25 4.17
C CYS A 65 -2.93 23.12 3.70
N PHE A 66 -3.47 21.93 3.46
CA PHE A 66 -2.70 20.79 2.95
C PHE A 66 -2.25 20.99 1.49
N MET A 67 -2.94 21.84 0.75
CA MET A 67 -2.68 22.12 -0.67
C MET A 67 -1.85 23.40 -0.90
N THR A 68 -1.46 24.11 0.16
CA THR A 68 -0.67 25.33 0.06
C THR A 68 0.65 25.08 -0.68
N GLY A 69 0.91 25.87 -1.73
CA GLY A 69 2.11 25.73 -2.57
C GLY A 69 2.14 24.53 -3.50
N ARG A 70 1.02 23.82 -3.67
CA ARG A 70 0.89 22.69 -4.59
C ARG A 70 -0.06 23.02 -5.73
N ASP A 71 0.29 22.62 -6.94
CA ASP A 71 -0.62 22.71 -8.09
C ASP A 71 -1.75 21.68 -7.95
N HIS A 72 -3.00 22.15 -8.07
CA HIS A 72 -4.17 21.30 -7.97
C HIS A 72 -5.33 21.79 -8.82
N HIS A 73 -6.25 20.88 -9.13
CA HIS A 73 -7.50 21.12 -9.85
C HIS A 73 -8.73 20.92 -8.94
N LEU A 74 -8.53 20.90 -7.62
CA LEU A 74 -9.60 20.77 -6.65
C LEU A 74 -10.45 22.03 -6.62
N LEU A 75 -11.76 21.87 -6.41
CA LEU A 75 -12.74 22.95 -6.34
C LEU A 75 -12.97 23.38 -4.89
N PRO A 76 -13.24 24.64 -4.63
CA PRO A 76 -13.65 25.09 -3.30
C PRO A 76 -15.06 24.57 -2.97
N LEU A 77 -15.23 23.96 -1.80
CA LEU A 77 -16.52 23.48 -1.29
C LEU A 77 -17.06 24.42 -0.21
N LEU A 78 -16.27 24.60 0.85
CA LEU A 78 -16.55 25.44 2.00
C LEU A 78 -15.29 26.22 2.35
N ARG A 79 -15.42 27.20 3.26
CA ARG A 79 -14.27 27.97 3.74
C ARG A 79 -13.18 27.04 4.27
N GLY A 80 -12.02 27.02 3.62
CA GLY A 80 -10.87 26.19 4.00
C GLY A 80 -10.95 24.72 3.54
N THR A 81 -11.93 24.33 2.71
CA THR A 81 -12.10 22.98 2.20
C THR A 81 -12.09 22.95 0.68
N LEU A 82 -11.31 22.04 0.11
CA LEU A 82 -11.24 21.74 -1.31
C LEU A 82 -11.76 20.31 -1.56
N PHE A 83 -12.37 20.06 -2.74
CA PHE A 83 -12.94 18.74 -3.06
C PHE A 83 -12.95 18.45 -4.56
N LEU A 84 -13.27 17.21 -4.92
CA LEU A 84 -13.72 16.82 -6.26
C LEU A 84 -15.11 16.18 -6.15
N PRO A 85 -16.07 16.57 -7.00
CA PRO A 85 -17.47 16.12 -6.88
C PRO A 85 -17.68 14.62 -6.94
N TYR A 86 -16.81 13.92 -7.70
CA TYR A 86 -16.90 12.49 -7.95
C TYR A 86 -15.74 11.68 -7.36
N ALA A 87 -14.92 12.29 -6.52
CA ALA A 87 -13.82 11.58 -5.86
C ALA A 87 -14.31 10.57 -4.83
N THR A 88 -13.54 9.51 -4.65
CA THR A 88 -13.74 8.50 -3.60
C THR A 88 -12.77 8.69 -2.45
N ALA A 89 -11.47 8.77 -2.73
CA ALA A 89 -10.40 8.66 -1.74
C ALA A 89 -9.18 9.51 -2.11
N LEU A 90 -9.29 10.86 -2.10
CA LEU A 90 -8.20 11.78 -2.48
C LEU A 90 -6.91 11.54 -1.68
N ARG A 91 -7.03 11.02 -0.45
CA ARG A 91 -5.88 10.61 0.37
C ARG A 91 -5.02 9.55 -0.30
N MET A 92 -5.60 8.69 -1.13
CA MET A 92 -4.91 7.61 -1.87
C MET A 92 -4.32 8.10 -3.20
N GLY A 93 -4.72 9.27 -3.67
CA GLY A 93 -4.27 9.85 -4.93
C GLY A 93 -2.98 10.66 -4.80
N ARG A 94 -2.62 11.33 -5.89
CA ARG A 94 -1.41 12.16 -6.00
C ARG A 94 -1.28 13.27 -4.95
N PHE A 95 -2.38 13.68 -4.36
CA PHE A 95 -2.42 14.69 -3.30
C PHE A 95 -2.19 14.12 -1.90
N GLY A 96 -2.26 12.80 -1.75
CA GLY A 96 -2.06 12.10 -0.49
C GLY A 96 -0.60 11.87 -0.14
N TYR A 97 -0.37 10.88 0.68
CA TYR A 97 0.96 10.46 1.12
C TYR A 97 1.69 9.70 0.00
N GLN A 98 2.14 10.40 -1.04
CA GLN A 98 3.00 9.82 -2.06
C GLN A 98 4.37 10.50 -2.01
N ASN A 99 5.41 9.70 -1.95
CA ASN A 99 6.77 10.18 -2.15
C ASN A 99 7.17 9.91 -3.61
N SER A 100 7.36 10.99 -4.38
CA SER A 100 7.76 10.88 -5.79
C SER A 100 9.11 10.18 -5.97
N ALA A 101 10.00 10.23 -4.98
CA ALA A 101 11.26 9.51 -4.97
C ALA A 101 11.06 7.98 -4.93
N GLN A 102 9.95 7.50 -4.34
CA GLN A 102 9.66 6.07 -4.23
C GLN A 102 9.31 5.39 -5.56
N LYS A 103 8.76 6.14 -6.52
CA LYS A 103 8.41 5.60 -7.85
C LYS A 103 9.62 5.07 -8.62
N GLN A 104 10.82 5.53 -8.30
CA GLN A 104 12.06 5.12 -8.96
C GLN A 104 12.71 3.87 -8.34
N LEU A 105 12.16 3.35 -7.24
CA LEU A 105 12.85 2.33 -6.43
C LEU A 105 12.64 0.90 -6.91
N GLY A 106 11.60 0.63 -7.73
CA GLY A 106 11.31 -0.72 -8.19
C GLY A 106 11.11 -1.72 -7.03
N ILE A 107 10.46 -1.31 -5.93
CA ILE A 107 10.13 -2.24 -4.84
C ILE A 107 8.97 -3.12 -5.30
N HIS A 108 9.27 -4.38 -5.56
CA HIS A 108 8.31 -5.35 -6.09
C HIS A 108 7.74 -6.24 -4.98
N TYR A 109 6.47 -6.64 -5.16
CA TYR A 109 5.78 -7.57 -4.25
C TYR A 109 5.75 -9.02 -4.79
N ASN A 110 6.70 -9.38 -5.68
CA ASN A 110 6.72 -10.72 -6.26
C ASN A 110 7.22 -11.77 -5.27
N HIS A 111 8.21 -11.44 -4.44
CA HIS A 111 8.70 -12.30 -3.37
C HIS A 111 9.37 -11.50 -2.25
N LEU A 112 9.46 -12.11 -1.06
CA LEU A 112 10.00 -11.47 0.15
C LEU A 112 11.42 -10.92 -0.07
N LYS A 113 12.32 -11.69 -0.69
CA LYS A 113 13.71 -11.26 -0.91
C LYS A 113 13.76 -9.97 -1.75
N GLY A 114 13.06 -9.91 -2.88
CA GLY A 114 13.07 -8.72 -3.75
C GLY A 114 12.48 -7.50 -3.07
N TYR A 115 11.44 -7.68 -2.25
CA TYR A 115 10.87 -6.62 -1.43
C TYR A 115 11.90 -6.06 -0.43
N LEU A 116 12.62 -6.93 0.28
CA LEU A 116 13.65 -6.53 1.24
C LEU A 116 14.85 -5.86 0.56
N ASP A 117 15.32 -6.41 -0.56
CA ASP A 117 16.41 -5.82 -1.35
C ASP A 117 16.04 -4.40 -1.83
N GLY A 118 14.78 -4.21 -2.27
CA GLY A 118 14.25 -2.91 -2.67
C GLY A 118 14.23 -1.89 -1.52
N LEU A 119 13.76 -2.29 -0.33
CA LEU A 119 13.77 -1.45 0.86
C LEU A 119 15.20 -1.08 1.28
N GLN A 120 16.10 -2.05 1.31
CA GLN A 120 17.52 -1.83 1.64
C GLN A 120 18.16 -0.84 0.67
N LYS A 121 17.91 -1.00 -0.62
CA LYS A 121 18.39 -0.04 -1.61
C LYS A 121 17.85 1.36 -1.35
N ALA A 122 16.56 1.49 -1.00
CA ALA A 122 15.91 2.78 -0.76
C ALA A 122 16.48 3.55 0.42
N VAL A 123 16.76 2.87 1.53
CA VAL A 123 17.31 3.50 2.75
C VAL A 123 18.82 3.78 2.65
N HIS A 124 19.49 3.35 1.57
CA HIS A 124 20.91 3.61 1.35
C HIS A 124 21.21 4.43 0.07
N THR A 125 20.18 4.81 -0.69
CA THR A 125 20.35 5.56 -1.94
C THR A 125 20.13 7.05 -1.69
N PRO A 126 21.15 7.91 -1.85
CA PRO A 126 20.97 9.35 -1.75
C PRO A 126 19.96 9.88 -2.78
N TYR A 127 19.16 10.86 -2.39
CA TYR A 127 18.22 11.54 -3.26
C TYR A 127 18.62 13.01 -3.45
N ALA A 128 18.92 13.38 -4.68
CA ALA A 128 19.54 14.67 -5.01
C ALA A 128 18.76 15.90 -4.48
N ALA A 129 17.44 15.82 -4.33
CA ALA A 129 16.66 16.92 -3.75
C ALA A 129 16.89 17.05 -2.24
N PHE A 130 17.04 15.92 -1.53
CA PHE A 130 17.32 15.90 -0.08
C PHE A 130 18.78 16.26 0.20
N THR A 131 19.71 15.79 -0.63
CA THR A 131 21.13 16.21 -0.54
C THR A 131 21.27 17.73 -0.69
N ARG A 132 20.52 18.36 -1.62
CA ARG A 132 20.52 19.83 -1.77
C ARG A 132 19.91 20.58 -0.61
N LEU A 133 18.94 19.98 0.09
CA LEU A 133 18.34 20.58 1.29
C LEU A 133 19.35 20.68 2.44
N GLY A 134 20.28 19.70 2.53
CA GLY A 134 21.24 19.58 3.62
C GLY A 134 20.68 18.92 4.87
N LEU A 135 21.55 18.40 5.72
CA LEU A 135 21.15 17.73 6.97
C LEU A 135 20.78 18.71 8.08
N ASN A 136 21.32 19.93 8.02
CA ASN A 136 21.09 20.98 9.02
C ASN A 136 20.71 22.29 8.31
N ASP A 137 19.96 23.14 9.00
CA ASP A 137 19.69 24.50 8.58
C ASP A 137 20.86 25.46 8.85
N ALA A 138 20.70 26.75 8.53
CA ALA A 138 21.70 27.79 8.77
C ALA A 138 22.01 28.04 10.25
N GLN A 139 21.15 27.56 11.16
CA GLN A 139 21.29 27.64 12.61
C GLN A 139 21.94 26.39 13.20
N GLY A 140 22.18 25.35 12.38
CA GLY A 140 22.75 24.07 12.78
C GLY A 140 21.73 23.05 13.31
N GLU A 141 20.43 23.38 13.24
CA GLU A 141 19.35 22.46 13.65
C GLU A 141 19.11 21.40 12.57
N ALA A 142 18.86 20.15 13.00
CA ALA A 142 18.63 19.04 12.09
C ALA A 142 17.33 19.24 11.28
N THR A 143 17.44 19.23 9.96
CA THR A 143 16.31 19.36 9.01
C THR A 143 15.79 18.01 8.55
N GLN A 144 16.65 16.99 8.53
CA GLN A 144 16.33 15.62 8.12
C GLN A 144 17.32 14.63 8.76
N ILE A 145 16.92 13.35 8.84
CA ILE A 145 17.73 12.28 9.48
C ILE A 145 18.94 11.95 8.59
N ASN A 146 18.70 11.82 7.28
CA ASN A 146 19.70 11.60 6.24
C ASN A 146 19.15 12.11 4.90
N ASP A 147 19.93 12.04 3.84
CA ASP A 147 19.53 12.50 2.51
C ASP A 147 19.12 11.38 1.54
N HIS A 148 18.76 10.21 2.07
CA HIS A 148 18.38 9.06 1.26
C HIS A 148 16.90 9.13 0.80
N VAL A 149 16.58 8.32 -0.21
CA VAL A 149 15.22 8.22 -0.78
C VAL A 149 14.18 7.88 0.30
N LEU A 150 14.53 6.97 1.21
CA LEU A 150 13.82 6.74 2.46
C LEU A 150 14.79 7.02 3.62
N GLN A 151 14.41 7.90 4.53
CA GLN A 151 15.21 8.16 5.73
C GLN A 151 15.12 7.01 6.73
N ILE A 152 13.95 6.38 6.81
CA ILE A 152 13.69 5.14 7.54
C ILE A 152 12.73 4.25 6.73
N GLU A 153 12.76 2.93 6.95
CA GLU A 153 11.89 1.96 6.26
C GLU A 153 10.40 2.27 6.40
N ASN A 154 9.99 2.85 7.54
CA ASN A 154 8.59 3.17 7.81
C ASN A 154 8.02 4.28 6.92
N GLU A 155 8.86 5.08 6.26
CA GLU A 155 8.44 6.10 5.29
C GLU A 155 7.94 5.50 3.98
N TYR A 156 8.29 4.25 3.68
CA TYR A 156 7.79 3.61 2.48
C TYR A 156 6.27 3.54 2.50
N TYR A 157 5.63 4.26 1.57
CA TYR A 157 4.19 4.27 1.45
C TYR A 157 3.71 3.17 0.50
N SER A 158 2.82 2.32 0.96
CA SER A 158 2.10 1.36 0.13
C SER A 158 0.70 1.10 0.69
N LEU A 159 -0.20 0.61 -0.16
CA LEU A 159 -1.60 0.35 0.19
C LEU A 159 -1.76 -0.94 1.00
N VAL A 160 -0.77 -1.82 0.95
CA VAL A 160 -0.69 -3.06 1.71
C VAL A 160 0.77 -3.36 2.02
N ARG A 161 1.08 -3.85 3.22
CA ARG A 161 2.44 -4.18 3.64
C ARG A 161 2.53 -5.57 4.25
N PRO A 162 3.59 -6.35 3.91
CA PRO A 162 3.96 -7.50 4.71
C PRO A 162 4.52 -7.03 6.04
N LYS A 163 4.16 -7.71 7.12
CA LYS A 163 4.56 -7.33 8.49
C LYS A 163 5.06 -8.53 9.28
N GLN A 164 6.00 -8.22 10.18
CA GLN A 164 6.46 -9.09 11.25
C GLN A 164 6.61 -8.25 12.51
N VAL A 165 6.49 -8.86 13.67
CA VAL A 165 6.68 -8.15 14.96
C VAL A 165 8.18 -8.03 15.23
N PRO A 166 8.78 -6.82 15.19
CA PRO A 166 10.19 -6.64 15.50
C PRO A 166 10.48 -6.94 16.99
N GLN A 167 11.64 -7.51 17.25
CA GLN A 167 12.19 -7.60 18.62
C GLN A 167 12.92 -6.31 19.00
N ALA A 168 13.27 -6.17 20.27
CA ALA A 168 14.00 -4.98 20.74
C ALA A 168 15.32 -4.79 19.96
N GLY A 169 15.50 -3.61 19.37
CA GLY A 169 16.69 -3.27 18.56
C GLY A 169 16.68 -3.80 17.12
N GLU A 170 15.59 -4.41 16.66
CA GLU A 170 15.46 -4.98 15.34
C GLU A 170 14.66 -4.05 14.41
N THR A 171 15.11 -3.88 13.17
CA THR A 171 14.33 -3.16 12.16
C THR A 171 13.19 -4.04 11.61
N PRO A 172 12.14 -3.44 11.01
CA PRO A 172 11.07 -4.19 10.36
C PRO A 172 11.56 -5.16 9.28
N SER A 173 12.53 -4.75 8.45
CA SER A 173 13.10 -5.60 7.40
C SER A 173 13.91 -6.76 7.96
N GLU A 174 14.68 -6.54 9.04
CA GLU A 174 15.39 -7.63 9.73
C GLU A 174 14.42 -8.64 10.34
N ALA A 175 13.32 -8.19 10.94
CA ALA A 175 12.29 -9.07 11.45
C ALA A 175 11.68 -9.94 10.35
N LEU A 176 11.33 -9.33 9.21
CA LEU A 176 10.82 -10.04 8.02
C LEU A 176 11.85 -11.03 7.46
N ALA A 177 13.12 -10.64 7.36
CA ALA A 177 14.18 -11.50 6.84
C ALA A 177 14.38 -12.76 7.71
N LYS A 178 14.34 -12.60 9.04
CA LYS A 178 14.59 -13.68 10.00
C LYS A 178 13.40 -14.63 10.19
N ARG A 179 12.17 -14.09 10.20
CA ARG A 179 10.96 -14.86 10.61
C ARG A 179 9.84 -14.85 9.58
N GLY A 180 10.09 -14.31 8.39
CA GLY A 180 9.08 -14.23 7.34
C GLY A 180 7.90 -13.33 7.69
N VAL A 181 6.83 -13.42 6.92
CA VAL A 181 5.61 -12.61 7.10
C VAL A 181 4.71 -13.25 8.15
N ALA A 182 4.35 -12.50 9.20
CA ALA A 182 3.39 -12.94 10.20
C ALA A 182 1.96 -12.46 9.90
N TYR A 183 1.81 -11.27 9.33
CA TYR A 183 0.51 -10.68 9.00
C TYR A 183 0.66 -9.64 7.88
N VAL A 184 -0.47 -9.15 7.37
CA VAL A 184 -0.53 -8.04 6.42
C VAL A 184 -1.22 -6.84 7.03
N GLU A 185 -0.76 -5.64 6.67
CA GLU A 185 -1.36 -4.37 7.04
C GLU A 185 -2.04 -3.76 5.81
N LEU A 186 -3.39 -3.74 5.80
CA LEU A 186 -4.18 -3.08 4.76
C LEU A 186 -4.32 -1.59 5.10
N ARG A 187 -3.94 -0.71 4.18
CA ARG A 187 -3.88 0.75 4.39
C ARG A 187 -4.77 1.54 3.43
N ALA A 188 -5.36 0.84 2.46
CA ALA A 188 -6.26 1.40 1.46
C ALA A 188 -7.69 1.66 1.99
N VAL A 189 -7.84 1.91 3.31
CA VAL A 189 -9.13 2.08 3.96
C VAL A 189 -9.24 3.48 4.53
N ASP A 190 -10.24 4.25 4.11
CA ASP A 190 -10.54 5.55 4.70
C ASP A 190 -11.28 5.39 6.03
N VAL A 191 -11.19 6.43 6.87
CA VAL A 191 -11.99 6.50 8.09
C VAL A 191 -13.45 6.71 7.69
N ASN A 192 -14.33 5.80 8.13
CA ASN A 192 -15.77 5.96 7.98
C ASN A 192 -16.26 7.04 8.97
N PRO A 193 -16.72 8.21 8.48
CA PRO A 193 -17.12 9.32 9.35
C PRO A 193 -18.41 9.04 10.14
N TYR A 194 -19.15 7.99 9.77
CA TYR A 194 -20.39 7.57 10.44
C TYR A 194 -20.16 6.49 11.51
N SER A 195 -18.93 6.00 11.66
CA SER A 195 -18.57 5.03 12.69
C SER A 195 -17.70 5.68 13.77
N PRO A 196 -18.02 5.55 15.05
CA PRO A 196 -17.23 6.14 16.16
C PRO A 196 -15.78 5.66 16.20
N ILE A 197 -15.51 4.45 15.68
CA ILE A 197 -14.17 3.85 15.63
C ILE A 197 -13.54 3.92 14.23
N GLY A 198 -14.20 4.59 13.28
CA GLY A 198 -13.70 4.80 11.91
C GLY A 198 -13.85 3.62 10.97
N ILE A 199 -14.38 2.48 11.43
CA ILE A 199 -14.69 1.29 10.64
C ILE A 199 -15.91 0.61 11.23
N ASP A 200 -16.73 -0.04 10.41
CA ASP A 200 -17.88 -0.84 10.86
C ASP A 200 -17.69 -2.34 10.60
N HIS A 201 -18.58 -3.16 11.16
CA HIS A 201 -18.52 -4.61 11.02
C HIS A 201 -18.65 -5.08 9.57
N THR A 202 -19.43 -4.39 8.75
CA THR A 202 -19.61 -4.74 7.33
C THR A 202 -18.31 -4.55 6.57
N THR A 203 -17.65 -3.41 6.78
CA THR A 203 -16.35 -3.11 6.18
C THR A 203 -15.28 -4.09 6.65
N ALA A 204 -15.23 -4.40 7.95
CA ALA A 204 -14.28 -5.37 8.50
C ALA A 204 -14.48 -6.77 7.88
N GLY A 205 -15.72 -7.27 7.86
CA GLY A 205 -16.06 -8.57 7.26
C GLY A 205 -15.78 -8.62 5.75
N PHE A 206 -16.00 -7.51 5.03
CA PHE A 206 -15.60 -7.40 3.63
C PHE A 206 -14.09 -7.53 3.46
N LEU A 207 -13.28 -6.80 4.25
CA LEU A 207 -11.81 -6.85 4.16
C LEU A 207 -11.26 -8.22 4.50
N GLU A 208 -11.80 -8.91 5.50
CA GLU A 208 -11.43 -10.29 5.87
C GLU A 208 -11.76 -11.26 4.75
N SER A 209 -12.97 -11.18 4.18
CA SER A 209 -13.39 -12.04 3.06
C SER A 209 -12.54 -11.77 1.80
N LEU A 210 -12.26 -10.50 1.51
CA LEU A 210 -11.40 -10.11 0.39
C LEU A 210 -9.96 -10.61 0.58
N ALA A 211 -9.41 -10.49 1.79
CA ALA A 211 -8.07 -10.97 2.09
C ALA A 211 -7.96 -12.50 1.96
N LEU A 212 -8.98 -13.24 2.44
CA LEU A 212 -9.06 -14.68 2.26
C LEU A 212 -9.16 -15.05 0.77
N TYR A 213 -10.00 -14.37 0.01
CA TYR A 213 -10.08 -14.55 -1.44
C TYR A 213 -8.71 -14.31 -2.11
N CYS A 214 -8.03 -13.21 -1.75
CA CYS A 214 -6.70 -12.88 -2.28
C CYS A 214 -5.63 -13.93 -1.89
N LEU A 215 -5.75 -14.54 -0.71
CA LEU A 215 -4.85 -15.60 -0.26
C LEU A 215 -5.03 -16.90 -1.05
N LEU A 216 -6.28 -17.26 -1.37
CA LEU A 216 -6.63 -18.53 -2.00
C LEU A 216 -6.52 -18.50 -3.53
N LYS A 217 -6.75 -17.33 -4.14
CA LYS A 217 -6.66 -17.14 -5.58
C LYS A 217 -5.22 -17.26 -6.07
N ASP A 218 -5.03 -17.86 -7.25
CA ASP A 218 -3.74 -17.84 -7.96
C ASP A 218 -3.24 -16.40 -8.13
N SER A 219 -1.94 -16.23 -7.92
CA SER A 219 -1.32 -14.92 -7.92
C SER A 219 -0.02 -14.93 -8.73
N PRO A 220 -0.09 -14.74 -10.05
CA PRO A 220 1.09 -14.57 -10.87
C PRO A 220 1.89 -13.34 -10.44
N GLU A 221 3.14 -13.26 -10.86
CA GLU A 221 3.99 -12.10 -10.63
C GLU A 221 3.32 -10.83 -11.19
N LEU A 222 3.52 -9.73 -10.46
CA LEU A 222 3.05 -8.42 -10.87
C LEU A 222 4.15 -7.78 -11.75
N LEU A 223 3.82 -7.59 -13.02
CA LEU A 223 4.72 -6.99 -14.01
C LEU A 223 4.53 -5.46 -14.05
N ASP A 224 5.53 -4.74 -14.54
CA ASP A 224 5.52 -3.27 -14.57
C ASP A 224 4.33 -2.71 -15.36
N ASP A 225 4.01 -3.26 -16.53
CA ASP A 225 2.86 -2.83 -17.34
C ASP A 225 1.52 -3.02 -16.62
N GLU A 226 1.39 -4.13 -15.86
CA GLU A 226 0.20 -4.39 -15.05
C GLU A 226 0.13 -3.42 -13.86
N GLN A 227 1.26 -3.14 -13.22
CA GLN A 227 1.34 -2.15 -12.13
C GLN A 227 0.94 -0.75 -12.62
N ASP A 228 1.44 -0.33 -13.78
CA ASP A 228 1.06 0.93 -14.41
C ASP A 228 -0.44 1.01 -14.73
N LEU A 229 -1.03 -0.09 -15.16
CA LEU A 229 -2.48 -0.19 -15.40
C LEU A 229 -3.26 -0.04 -14.10
N ILE A 230 -2.85 -0.73 -13.05
CA ILE A 230 -3.47 -0.64 -11.73
C ILE A 230 -3.38 0.79 -11.20
N GLU A 231 -2.23 1.46 -11.30
CA GLU A 231 -2.06 2.85 -10.86
C GLU A 231 -2.98 3.82 -11.64
N ARG A 232 -3.15 3.62 -12.96
CA ARG A 232 -4.11 4.41 -13.76
C ARG A 232 -5.55 4.18 -13.31
N ASN A 233 -5.95 2.93 -13.08
CA ASN A 233 -7.26 2.57 -12.57
C ASN A 233 -7.52 3.15 -11.18
N GLN A 234 -6.53 3.09 -10.28
CA GLN A 234 -6.60 3.73 -8.97
C GLN A 234 -6.82 5.25 -9.10
N ALA A 235 -6.06 5.91 -9.98
CA ALA A 235 -6.19 7.34 -10.21
C ALA A 235 -7.58 7.72 -10.73
N GLU A 236 -8.16 6.93 -11.65
CA GLU A 236 -9.52 7.14 -12.16
C GLU A 236 -10.55 6.99 -11.02
N VAL A 237 -10.48 5.91 -10.26
CA VAL A 237 -11.42 5.67 -9.15
C VAL A 237 -11.27 6.72 -8.06
N VAL A 238 -10.06 7.09 -7.69
CA VAL A 238 -9.80 8.12 -6.67
C VAL A 238 -10.43 9.46 -7.06
N ASN A 239 -10.23 9.89 -8.30
CA ASN A 239 -10.65 11.22 -8.75
C ASN A 239 -12.11 11.27 -9.25
N ARG A 240 -12.62 10.17 -9.82
CA ARG A 240 -13.89 10.15 -10.56
C ARG A 240 -14.74 8.92 -10.31
N GLY A 241 -14.41 8.07 -9.35
CA GLY A 241 -15.11 6.78 -9.12
C GLY A 241 -16.62 6.91 -8.86
N ARG A 242 -17.11 8.09 -8.47
CA ARG A 242 -18.56 8.36 -8.29
C ARG A 242 -19.22 8.98 -9.53
N ALA A 243 -18.47 9.23 -10.61
CA ALA A 243 -19.05 9.79 -11.83
C ALA A 243 -19.97 8.76 -12.53
N PRO A 244 -21.08 9.20 -13.18
CA PRO A 244 -22.02 8.28 -13.85
C PRO A 244 -21.41 7.37 -14.91
N ASN A 245 -20.30 7.82 -15.52
CA ASN A 245 -19.58 7.09 -16.57
C ASN A 245 -18.15 6.73 -16.13
N ALA A 246 -17.92 6.54 -14.82
CA ALA A 246 -16.64 6.05 -14.34
C ALA A 246 -16.41 4.64 -14.84
N ALA A 247 -15.21 4.38 -15.34
CA ALA A 247 -14.82 3.09 -15.87
C ALA A 247 -13.33 2.87 -15.63
N ILE A 248 -12.94 1.65 -15.37
CA ILE A 248 -11.55 1.23 -15.30
C ILE A 248 -11.20 0.40 -16.55
N MET A 249 -9.89 0.22 -16.77
CA MET A 249 -9.41 -0.60 -17.88
C MET A 249 -9.09 -2.00 -17.38
N GLU A 250 -9.61 -3.02 -18.03
CA GLU A 250 -9.26 -4.42 -17.84
C GLU A 250 -9.08 -5.09 -19.20
N ASN A 251 -7.97 -5.78 -19.41
CA ASN A 251 -7.65 -6.48 -20.68
C ASN A 251 -7.77 -5.60 -21.93
N GLY A 252 -7.51 -4.31 -21.83
CA GLY A 252 -7.62 -3.34 -22.93
C GLY A 252 -9.03 -2.79 -23.17
N GLU A 253 -10.02 -3.21 -22.39
CA GLU A 253 -11.40 -2.77 -22.47
C GLU A 253 -11.78 -1.91 -21.25
N LYS A 254 -12.78 -1.03 -21.45
CA LYS A 254 -13.40 -0.28 -20.35
C LYS A 254 -14.51 -1.11 -19.73
N ILE A 255 -14.46 -1.26 -18.40
CA ILE A 255 -15.47 -1.92 -17.58
C ILE A 255 -15.98 -1.00 -16.48
#